data_537e77a4a3395e49fcbefa5484e23511
#
_entry.id   537e77a4a3395e49fcbefa5484e23511
#
_cell.length_a   1.000
_cell.length_b   1.000
_cell.length_c   1.000
_cell.angle_alpha   90.00
_cell.angle_beta   90.00
_cell.angle_gamma   90.00
#
_symmetry.space_group_name_H-M   'P 1'
#
loop_
_entity.id
_entity.type
_entity.pdbx_description
1 polymer ?
#
loop_
_entity_poly.entity_id
_entity_poly.type
_entity_poly.pdbx_seq_one_letter_code
_entity_poly.pdbx_strand_id
1 'polypeptide(L)'
;GATGNSTKNTVKDKIEGLKEIKRVDLVGALDREIQIDVDVYKMEAAQISFNDIEMAVAYENKTIPAGNISVNEMSRSVSVTGDFTTVEKMNNLIVTSGPGKSVYLRDIATVKDGHKEQESFGRHDGKNVITLNIVKRSGENLIESSDKIREIVDELKATEFPENLVVEITGDQSEETRITLHDLINTIIIGFILVTIILMFFMGATNAMFVGLSVPLSMFIAFLVLSGIGYSMNMIVLFAFLLGLGIVVDDAIVVVENTHRIYDNGKMPIKQAAKYAAGEVFLPVLSGTATTLAPFVPLAFWSGMMGEFMKYLPVTLIITLTASLIVAYIMNPVFAVDFMKPHEEVDQAKRKK
;
A
#
# COMPACT_ATOMS: atom_id res chain seq x y z
N GLY A 1 30.71 -14.04 -4.47
CA GLY A 1 31.37 -14.35 -3.28
C GLY A 1 30.85 -13.67 -2.01
N ALA A 2 31.73 -13.48 -1.04
CA ALA A 2 31.39 -12.95 0.29
C ALA A 2 30.76 -11.55 0.27
N THR A 3 31.15 -10.69 -0.64
CA THR A 3 30.63 -9.32 -0.83
C THR A 3 29.14 -9.32 -1.19
N GLY A 4 28.69 -10.25 -2.03
CA GLY A 4 27.28 -10.30 -2.43
C GLY A 4 26.34 -10.74 -1.30
N ASN A 5 26.81 -11.56 -0.37
CA ASN A 5 26.01 -12.01 0.79
C ASN A 5 25.85 -10.93 1.85
N SER A 6 26.88 -10.11 2.07
CA SER A 6 26.80 -8.96 2.98
C SER A 6 25.83 -7.91 2.44
N THR A 7 25.96 -7.55 1.16
CA THR A 7 25.13 -6.53 0.52
C THR A 7 23.64 -6.90 0.49
N LYS A 8 23.29 -8.17 0.19
CA LYS A 8 21.88 -8.61 0.17
C LYS A 8 21.19 -8.48 1.54
N ASN A 9 21.90 -8.80 2.62
CA ASN A 9 21.37 -8.72 3.98
C ASN A 9 21.23 -7.25 4.40
N THR A 10 22.20 -6.39 4.10
CA THR A 10 22.10 -4.95 4.40
C THR A 10 20.90 -4.31 3.71
N VAL A 11 20.65 -4.63 2.43
CA VAL A 11 19.48 -4.14 1.68
C VAL A 11 18.20 -4.65 2.30
N LYS A 12 18.14 -5.96 2.57
CA LYS A 12 16.98 -6.58 3.20
C LYS A 12 16.65 -5.93 4.53
N ASP A 13 17.63 -5.82 5.43
CA ASP A 13 17.43 -5.31 6.79
C ASP A 13 17.00 -3.84 6.80
N LYS A 14 17.59 -2.99 5.92
CA LYS A 14 17.18 -1.59 5.78
C LYS A 14 15.73 -1.47 5.27
N ILE A 15 15.33 -2.28 4.30
CA ILE A 15 13.98 -2.26 3.74
C ILE A 15 12.97 -2.85 4.73
N GLU A 16 13.28 -3.96 5.41
CA GLU A 16 12.41 -4.56 6.44
C GLU A 16 12.25 -3.66 7.67
N GLY A 17 13.21 -2.76 7.92
CA GLY A 17 13.13 -1.73 8.97
C GLY A 17 12.06 -0.67 8.72
N LEU A 18 11.53 -0.54 7.51
CA LEU A 18 10.43 0.35 7.22
C LEU A 18 9.11 -0.16 7.83
N LYS A 19 8.38 0.74 8.50
CA LYS A 19 7.08 0.40 9.12
C LYS A 19 6.03 -0.08 8.10
N GLU A 20 6.13 0.38 6.87
CA GLU A 20 5.25 0.08 5.76
C GLU A 20 5.46 -1.34 5.20
N ILE A 21 6.61 -1.94 5.45
CA ILE A 21 7.00 -3.24 4.89
C ILE A 21 6.64 -4.36 5.87
N LYS A 22 6.05 -5.43 5.33
CA LYS A 22 5.71 -6.62 6.09
C LYS A 22 6.87 -7.61 6.15
N ARG A 23 7.52 -7.85 5.01
CA ARG A 23 8.65 -8.77 4.84
C ARG A 23 9.34 -8.55 3.50
N VAL A 24 10.56 -9.04 3.42
CA VAL A 24 11.34 -9.11 2.18
C VAL A 24 11.78 -10.56 1.95
N ASP A 25 11.27 -11.18 0.90
CA ASP A 25 11.60 -12.55 0.55
C ASP A 25 12.75 -12.58 -0.46
N LEU A 26 13.81 -13.34 -0.16
CA LEU A 26 14.97 -13.51 -1.03
C LEU A 26 14.77 -14.72 -1.94
N VAL A 27 14.99 -14.55 -3.24
CA VAL A 27 14.94 -15.61 -4.25
C VAL A 27 16.25 -15.67 -5.01
N GLY A 28 16.79 -16.87 -5.20
CA GLY A 28 18.06 -17.09 -5.91
C GLY A 28 19.31 -16.76 -5.09
N ALA A 29 19.14 -16.45 -3.80
CA ALA A 29 20.26 -16.21 -2.90
C ALA A 29 20.83 -17.54 -2.38
N LEU A 30 22.15 -17.60 -2.30
CA LEU A 30 22.86 -18.68 -1.62
C LEU A 30 23.04 -18.30 -0.15
N ASP A 31 22.45 -19.08 0.76
CA ASP A 31 22.65 -18.89 2.18
C ASP A 31 23.95 -19.55 2.63
N ARG A 32 24.79 -18.80 3.33
CA ARG A 32 26.01 -19.31 3.88
C ARG A 32 25.67 -20.29 5.01
N GLU A 33 26.34 -21.43 4.98
CA GLU A 33 26.25 -22.40 6.09
C GLU A 33 27.63 -22.97 6.37
N ILE A 34 27.88 -23.31 7.62
CA ILE A 34 29.09 -24.02 8.03
C ILE A 34 28.72 -25.51 8.05
N GLN A 35 29.39 -26.26 7.20
CA GLN A 35 29.22 -27.71 7.10
C GLN A 35 30.27 -28.43 7.94
N ILE A 36 29.82 -29.32 8.81
CA ILE A 36 30.68 -30.15 9.66
C ILE A 36 30.56 -31.59 9.18
N ASP A 37 31.53 -32.02 8.39
CA ASP A 37 31.62 -33.40 7.87
C ASP A 37 32.33 -34.28 8.92
N VAL A 38 31.57 -35.08 9.63
CA VAL A 38 32.08 -35.93 10.73
C VAL A 38 32.59 -37.26 10.21
N ASP A 39 33.84 -37.62 10.55
CA ASP A 39 34.39 -38.95 10.32
C ASP A 39 33.90 -39.93 11.39
N VAL A 40 32.97 -40.78 11.00
CA VAL A 40 32.30 -41.74 11.91
C VAL A 40 33.29 -42.64 12.64
N TYR A 41 34.36 -43.10 11.96
CA TYR A 41 35.38 -43.97 12.56
C TYR A 41 36.21 -43.28 13.65
N LYS A 42 36.56 -42.00 13.40
CA LYS A 42 37.28 -41.20 14.38
C LYS A 42 36.36 -40.84 15.56
N MET A 43 35.13 -40.52 15.29
CA MET A 43 34.12 -40.23 16.30
C MET A 43 33.91 -41.44 17.24
N GLU A 44 33.75 -42.63 16.69
CA GLU A 44 33.59 -43.89 17.47
C GLU A 44 34.87 -44.17 18.28
N ALA A 45 36.03 -44.06 17.66
CA ALA A 45 37.33 -44.24 18.36
C ALA A 45 37.52 -43.29 19.54
N ALA A 46 37.03 -42.07 19.40
CA ALA A 46 37.03 -41.03 20.43
C ALA A 46 35.90 -41.22 21.47
N GLN A 47 34.96 -42.13 21.26
CA GLN A 47 33.74 -42.35 22.06
C GLN A 47 32.85 -41.10 22.15
N ILE A 48 32.73 -40.32 21.04
CA ILE A 48 31.91 -39.14 20.93
C ILE A 48 30.67 -39.48 20.09
N SER A 49 29.50 -38.97 20.47
CA SER A 49 28.27 -39.11 19.72
C SER A 49 27.99 -37.83 18.90
N PHE A 50 27.09 -37.91 17.90
CA PHE A 50 26.59 -36.75 17.19
C PHE A 50 25.95 -35.73 18.12
N ASN A 51 25.25 -36.18 19.15
CA ASN A 51 24.64 -35.33 20.16
C ASN A 51 25.68 -34.52 20.96
N ASP A 52 26.85 -35.09 21.24
CA ASP A 52 27.93 -34.37 21.94
C ASP A 52 28.48 -33.22 21.07
N ILE A 53 28.59 -33.45 19.76
CA ILE A 53 29.00 -32.43 18.78
C ILE A 53 27.95 -31.35 18.69
N GLU A 54 26.66 -31.72 18.56
CA GLU A 54 25.55 -30.77 18.49
C GLU A 54 25.46 -29.91 19.74
N MET A 55 25.54 -30.52 20.93
CA MET A 55 25.54 -29.79 22.18
C MET A 55 26.74 -28.85 22.31
N ALA A 56 27.94 -29.28 21.92
CA ALA A 56 29.14 -28.44 21.97
C ALA A 56 29.02 -27.23 21.07
N VAL A 57 28.55 -27.42 19.84
CA VAL A 57 28.28 -26.32 18.89
C VAL A 57 27.20 -25.37 19.42
N ALA A 58 26.07 -25.93 19.91
CA ALA A 58 24.96 -25.12 20.43
C ALA A 58 25.32 -24.32 21.70
N TYR A 59 26.19 -24.88 22.53
CA TYR A 59 26.61 -24.23 23.76
C TYR A 59 27.57 -23.07 23.50
N GLU A 60 28.56 -23.27 22.65
CA GLU A 60 29.56 -22.24 22.31
C GLU A 60 29.00 -21.18 21.31
N ASN A 61 28.04 -21.54 20.48
CA ASN A 61 27.38 -20.60 19.55
C ASN A 61 26.21 -19.87 20.21
N LYS A 62 26.44 -19.30 21.40
CA LYS A 62 25.40 -18.62 22.15
C LYS A 62 25.89 -17.28 22.70
N THR A 63 25.22 -16.22 22.34
CA THR A 63 25.43 -14.90 22.94
C THR A 63 24.71 -14.83 24.28
N ILE A 64 25.45 -14.66 25.36
CA ILE A 64 24.91 -14.60 26.74
C ILE A 64 24.94 -13.15 27.19
N PRO A 65 23.79 -12.51 27.52
CA PRO A 65 23.78 -11.19 28.12
C PRO A 65 24.36 -11.28 29.53
N ALA A 66 25.45 -10.53 29.80
CA ALA A 66 26.14 -10.50 31.11
C ALA A 66 25.61 -9.40 32.04
N GLY A 67 24.53 -8.70 31.64
CA GLY A 67 23.93 -7.62 32.43
C GLY A 67 24.37 -6.21 31.99
N ASN A 68 23.98 -5.21 32.78
CA ASN A 68 24.31 -3.81 32.52
C ASN A 68 25.40 -3.34 33.47
N ILE A 69 26.43 -2.66 32.94
CA ILE A 69 27.46 -2.00 33.74
C ILE A 69 27.21 -0.48 33.64
N SER A 70 27.23 0.18 34.80
CA SER A 70 27.20 1.64 34.85
C SER A 70 28.64 2.18 34.84
N VAL A 71 29.00 2.92 33.79
CA VAL A 71 30.30 3.58 33.67
C VAL A 71 30.07 5.05 33.36
N ASN A 72 30.53 5.94 34.20
CA ASN A 72 30.37 7.40 34.04
C ASN A 72 28.92 7.83 33.84
N GLU A 73 28.00 7.36 34.67
CA GLU A 73 26.54 7.64 34.58
C GLU A 73 25.80 7.10 33.33
N MET A 74 26.52 6.38 32.47
CA MET A 74 25.91 5.71 31.32
C MET A 74 25.78 4.20 31.61
N SER A 75 24.56 3.66 31.43
CA SER A 75 24.32 2.23 31.48
C SER A 75 24.69 1.60 30.14
N ARG A 76 25.63 0.65 30.17
CA ARG A 76 26.02 -0.15 29.00
C ARG A 76 25.68 -1.60 29.23
N SER A 77 24.98 -2.20 28.25
CA SER A 77 24.75 -3.64 28.23
C SER A 77 26.03 -4.36 27.82
N VAL A 78 26.40 -5.35 28.61
CA VAL A 78 27.55 -6.23 28.34
C VAL A 78 27.01 -7.59 27.93
N SER A 79 27.52 -8.14 26.84
CA SER A 79 27.20 -9.49 26.37
C SER A 79 28.51 -10.24 26.06
N VAL A 80 28.52 -11.52 26.35
CA VAL A 80 29.57 -12.42 25.87
C VAL A 80 29.09 -13.02 24.57
N THR A 81 29.74 -12.62 23.48
CA THR A 81 29.41 -13.11 22.14
C THR A 81 30.10 -14.42 21.88
N GLY A 82 29.34 -15.50 21.81
CA GLY A 82 29.83 -16.85 21.49
C GLY A 82 29.75 -17.20 20.00
N ASP A 83 29.35 -16.25 19.12
CA ASP A 83 29.15 -16.55 17.70
C ASP A 83 30.43 -16.99 17.01
N PHE A 84 30.35 -18.08 16.28
CA PHE A 84 31.45 -18.56 15.45
C PHE A 84 31.62 -17.65 14.21
N THR A 85 32.60 -16.78 14.26
CA THR A 85 32.89 -15.85 13.14
C THR A 85 33.83 -16.44 12.09
N THR A 86 34.59 -17.49 12.46
CA THR A 86 35.59 -18.13 11.58
C THR A 86 35.57 -19.64 11.70
N VAL A 87 35.94 -20.33 10.61
CA VAL A 87 36.10 -21.80 10.58
C VAL A 87 37.15 -22.26 11.58
N GLU A 88 38.20 -21.45 11.83
CA GLU A 88 39.28 -21.78 12.75
C GLU A 88 38.80 -21.87 14.19
N LYS A 89 37.92 -20.98 14.65
CA LYS A 89 37.31 -21.08 15.98
C LYS A 89 36.51 -22.37 16.10
N MET A 90 35.76 -22.74 15.07
CA MET A 90 34.99 -23.96 15.07
C MET A 90 35.84 -25.22 15.06
N ASN A 91 36.95 -25.25 14.31
CA ASN A 91 37.92 -26.31 14.34
C ASN A 91 38.54 -26.56 15.72
N ASN A 92 38.70 -25.51 16.50
CA ASN A 92 39.25 -25.57 17.86
C ASN A 92 38.18 -25.79 18.94
N LEU A 93 36.92 -26.02 18.57
CA LEU A 93 35.86 -26.39 19.49
C LEU A 93 36.21 -27.68 20.20
N ILE A 94 36.07 -27.69 21.53
CA ILE A 94 36.26 -28.87 22.35
C ILE A 94 34.95 -29.61 22.49
N VAL A 95 34.95 -30.85 22.01
CA VAL A 95 33.83 -31.79 22.18
C VAL A 95 34.19 -32.75 23.30
N THR A 96 33.38 -32.84 24.33
CA THR A 96 33.63 -33.68 25.52
C THR A 96 32.67 -34.86 25.57
N SER A 97 33.20 -36.08 25.75
CA SER A 97 32.41 -37.28 25.95
C SER A 97 32.40 -37.78 27.41
N GLY A 98 32.85 -36.94 28.37
CA GLY A 98 32.88 -37.25 29.80
C GLY A 98 34.07 -36.63 30.53
N PRO A 99 34.19 -36.88 31.87
CA PRO A 99 35.25 -36.25 32.68
C PRO A 99 36.63 -36.70 32.25
N GLY A 100 37.47 -35.72 31.83
CA GLY A 100 38.88 -35.94 31.56
C GLY A 100 39.30 -36.24 30.11
N LYS A 101 38.36 -36.30 29.17
CA LYS A 101 38.66 -36.42 27.73
C LYS A 101 38.20 -35.18 26.97
N SER A 102 39.13 -34.42 26.45
CA SER A 102 38.85 -33.27 25.57
C SER A 102 39.34 -33.62 24.15
N VAL A 103 38.44 -33.66 23.17
CA VAL A 103 38.73 -33.92 21.78
C VAL A 103 38.37 -32.66 21.00
N TYR A 104 39.27 -32.21 20.11
CA TYR A 104 38.95 -31.07 19.26
C TYR A 104 38.09 -31.51 18.05
N LEU A 105 37.18 -30.64 17.63
CA LEU A 105 36.32 -30.92 16.47
C LEU A 105 37.14 -31.26 15.21
N ARG A 106 38.29 -30.59 14.98
CA ARG A 106 39.21 -30.88 13.89
C ARG A 106 39.78 -32.30 13.89
N ASP A 107 39.78 -32.97 15.04
CA ASP A 107 40.34 -34.32 15.12
C ASP A 107 39.36 -35.39 14.63
N ILE A 108 38.05 -35.08 14.67
CA ILE A 108 36.95 -35.99 14.33
C ILE A 108 36.08 -35.52 13.16
N ALA A 109 36.23 -34.26 12.71
CA ALA A 109 35.43 -33.68 11.64
C ALA A 109 36.24 -32.72 10.79
N THR A 110 35.74 -32.47 9.56
CA THR A 110 36.23 -31.42 8.69
C THR A 110 35.20 -30.33 8.60
N VAL A 111 35.59 -29.11 8.97
CA VAL A 111 34.69 -27.94 8.92
C VAL A 111 34.93 -27.18 7.63
N LYS A 112 33.87 -26.95 6.87
CA LYS A 112 33.88 -26.21 5.60
C LYS A 112 32.94 -25.00 5.69
N ASP A 113 33.42 -23.86 5.19
CA ASP A 113 32.56 -22.70 4.92
C ASP A 113 31.94 -22.87 3.55
N GLY A 114 30.70 -23.22 3.52
CA GLY A 114 29.95 -23.54 2.31
C GLY A 114 28.66 -22.73 2.18
N HIS A 115 27.80 -23.22 1.34
CA HIS A 115 26.46 -22.67 1.14
C HIS A 115 25.44 -23.81 1.23
N LYS A 116 24.24 -23.50 1.68
CA LYS A 116 23.11 -24.43 1.60
C LYS A 116 22.87 -24.85 0.15
N GLU A 117 22.28 -26.01 -0.01
CA GLU A 117 21.78 -26.43 -1.31
C GLU A 117 20.82 -25.36 -1.85
N GLN A 118 20.99 -24.98 -3.12
CA GLN A 118 20.23 -23.92 -3.73
C GLN A 118 18.78 -24.36 -3.94
N GLU A 119 17.85 -23.78 -3.17
CA GLU A 119 16.43 -24.10 -3.23
C GLU A 119 15.66 -23.28 -4.26
N SER A 120 16.19 -22.11 -4.64
CA SER A 120 15.52 -21.19 -5.56
C SER A 120 16.49 -20.57 -6.55
N PHE A 121 16.00 -20.29 -7.75
CA PHE A 121 16.79 -19.69 -8.83
C PHE A 121 16.12 -18.40 -9.30
N GLY A 122 16.84 -17.27 -9.22
CA GLY A 122 16.48 -16.01 -9.84
C GLY A 122 17.21 -15.83 -11.17
N ARG A 123 16.49 -15.48 -12.25
CA ARG A 123 17.07 -15.16 -13.55
C ARG A 123 16.40 -13.94 -14.15
N HIS A 124 17.22 -13.03 -14.66
CA HIS A 124 16.80 -11.86 -15.42
C HIS A 124 17.62 -11.78 -16.68
N ASP A 125 17.00 -11.70 -17.85
CA ASP A 125 17.66 -11.73 -19.17
C ASP A 125 18.70 -12.86 -19.35
N GLY A 126 18.36 -14.06 -18.84
CA GLY A 126 19.22 -15.24 -18.90
C GLY A 126 20.41 -15.23 -17.94
N LYS A 127 20.59 -14.17 -17.15
CA LYS A 127 21.65 -14.07 -16.12
C LYS A 127 21.10 -14.45 -14.75
N ASN A 128 21.93 -15.06 -13.92
CA ASN A 128 21.56 -15.34 -12.54
C ASN A 128 21.52 -14.04 -11.73
N VAL A 129 20.43 -13.81 -11.03
CA VAL A 129 20.21 -12.64 -10.16
C VAL A 129 19.69 -13.07 -8.78
N ILE A 130 19.88 -12.21 -7.80
CA ILE A 130 19.19 -12.30 -6.51
C ILE A 130 18.02 -11.34 -6.55
N THR A 131 16.82 -11.86 -6.34
CA THR A 131 15.59 -11.08 -6.33
C THR A 131 15.12 -10.87 -4.90
N LEU A 132 14.81 -9.62 -4.56
CA LEU A 132 14.17 -9.24 -3.30
C LEU A 132 12.70 -8.95 -3.58
N ASN A 133 11.81 -9.84 -3.15
CA ASN A 133 10.39 -9.63 -3.24
C ASN A 133 9.90 -8.90 -2.01
N ILE A 134 9.53 -7.63 -2.18
CA ILE A 134 9.12 -6.76 -1.08
C ILE A 134 7.60 -6.79 -0.94
N VAL A 135 7.13 -7.19 0.23
CA VAL A 135 5.71 -7.28 0.54
C VAL A 135 5.32 -6.17 1.51
N LYS A 136 4.48 -5.27 1.05
CA LYS A 136 3.94 -4.16 1.84
C LYS A 136 2.92 -4.66 2.87
N ARG A 137 2.78 -3.96 4.01
CA ARG A 137 1.70 -4.19 4.98
C ARG A 137 0.35 -3.75 4.41
N SER A 138 -0.69 -4.47 4.79
CA SER A 138 -2.06 -4.06 4.45
C SER A 138 -2.39 -2.72 5.10
N GLY A 139 -3.07 -1.84 4.34
CA GLY A 139 -3.43 -0.50 4.82
C GLY A 139 -2.39 0.59 4.59
N GLU A 140 -1.12 0.26 4.37
CA GLU A 140 -0.08 1.26 4.10
C GLU A 140 -0.16 1.81 2.66
N ASN A 141 0.37 3.02 2.46
CA ASN A 141 0.37 3.68 1.16
C ASN A 141 1.43 3.05 0.23
N LEU A 142 0.98 2.50 -0.91
CA LEU A 142 1.86 1.82 -1.87
C LEU A 142 2.87 2.79 -2.52
N ILE A 143 2.42 3.97 -2.90
CA ILE A 143 3.24 4.97 -3.58
C ILE A 143 4.35 5.46 -2.65
N GLU A 144 4.00 5.84 -1.44
CA GLU A 144 4.96 6.30 -0.42
C GLU A 144 5.96 5.19 -0.04
N SER A 145 5.46 3.94 0.07
CA SER A 145 6.34 2.79 0.36
C SER A 145 7.38 2.58 -0.74
N SER A 146 6.95 2.66 -2.00
CA SER A 146 7.87 2.51 -3.15
C SER A 146 8.89 3.64 -3.20
N ASP A 147 8.48 4.90 -2.94
CA ASP A 147 9.41 6.04 -2.92
C ASP A 147 10.50 5.86 -1.87
N LYS A 148 10.14 5.45 -0.64
CA LYS A 148 11.11 5.16 0.42
C LYS A 148 12.07 4.04 0.07
N ILE A 149 11.57 2.99 -0.61
CA ILE A 149 12.42 1.89 -1.09
C ILE A 149 13.41 2.38 -2.13
N ARG A 150 12.96 3.20 -3.09
CA ARG A 150 13.82 3.80 -4.13
C ARG A 150 14.91 4.67 -3.49
N GLU A 151 14.55 5.51 -2.52
CA GLU A 151 15.50 6.35 -1.77
C GLU A 151 16.57 5.49 -1.06
N ILE A 152 16.19 4.42 -0.37
CA ILE A 152 17.13 3.49 0.27
C ILE A 152 18.04 2.82 -0.76
N VAL A 153 17.50 2.38 -1.89
CA VAL A 153 18.29 1.74 -2.95
C VAL A 153 19.29 2.72 -3.56
N ASP A 154 18.88 3.97 -3.79
CA ASP A 154 19.76 4.99 -4.35
C ASP A 154 20.84 5.43 -3.35
N GLU A 155 20.52 5.54 -2.06
CA GLU A 155 21.51 5.76 -1.00
C GLU A 155 22.56 4.64 -0.97
N LEU A 156 22.09 3.38 -1.02
CA LEU A 156 22.98 2.22 -0.99
C LEU A 156 23.83 2.12 -2.25
N LYS A 157 23.30 2.49 -3.43
CA LYS A 157 24.08 2.59 -4.66
C LYS A 157 25.23 3.60 -4.54
N ALA A 158 24.99 4.70 -3.83
CA ALA A 158 26.01 5.74 -3.66
C ALA A 158 27.07 5.41 -2.60
N THR A 159 26.73 4.60 -1.59
CA THR A 159 27.59 4.41 -0.40
C THR A 159 28.15 3.02 -0.22
N GLU A 160 27.42 1.97 -0.59
CA GLU A 160 27.76 0.59 -0.18
C GLU A 160 27.89 -0.38 -1.36
N PHE A 161 27.27 -0.10 -2.51
CA PHE A 161 27.30 -1.05 -3.62
C PHE A 161 28.61 -0.97 -4.40
N PRO A 162 29.20 -2.11 -4.78
CA PRO A 162 30.33 -2.11 -5.68
C PRO A 162 29.90 -1.62 -7.07
N GLU A 163 30.80 -0.92 -7.78
CA GLU A 163 30.52 -0.31 -9.10
C GLU A 163 30.01 -1.28 -10.17
N ASN A 164 30.30 -2.56 -10.02
CA ASN A 164 29.88 -3.62 -10.96
C ASN A 164 28.52 -4.25 -10.59
N LEU A 165 27.87 -3.81 -9.51
CA LEU A 165 26.55 -4.31 -9.12
C LEU A 165 25.46 -3.54 -9.86
N VAL A 166 24.71 -4.24 -10.70
CA VAL A 166 23.50 -3.70 -11.34
C VAL A 166 22.29 -4.02 -10.46
N VAL A 167 21.57 -2.99 -10.06
CA VAL A 167 20.32 -3.10 -9.29
C VAL A 167 19.20 -2.51 -10.11
N GLU A 168 18.22 -3.34 -10.41
CA GLU A 168 17.03 -2.98 -11.19
C GLU A 168 15.77 -3.22 -10.37
N ILE A 169 14.84 -2.27 -10.41
CA ILE A 169 13.52 -2.38 -9.78
C ILE A 169 12.54 -2.84 -10.84
N THR A 170 11.96 -4.00 -10.65
CA THR A 170 10.99 -4.61 -11.58
C THR A 170 9.66 -4.87 -10.88
N GLY A 171 8.55 -4.86 -11.63
CA GLY A 171 7.23 -5.18 -11.07
C GLY A 171 6.74 -4.18 -10.02
N ASP A 172 7.16 -2.93 -10.11
CA ASP A 172 6.71 -1.88 -9.19
C ASP A 172 5.27 -1.49 -9.46
N GLN A 173 4.37 -2.01 -8.64
CA GLN A 173 2.93 -1.72 -8.73
C GLN A 173 2.59 -0.25 -8.43
N SER A 174 3.50 0.52 -7.84
CA SER A 174 3.27 1.93 -7.57
C SER A 174 3.21 2.76 -8.84
N GLU A 175 3.95 2.41 -9.88
CA GLU A 175 3.92 3.12 -11.16
C GLU A 175 2.56 3.00 -11.83
N GLU A 176 2.00 1.78 -11.87
CA GLU A 176 0.66 1.55 -12.41
C GLU A 176 -0.42 2.28 -11.58
N THR A 177 -0.26 2.31 -10.25
CA THR A 177 -1.15 3.06 -9.36
C THR A 177 -1.05 4.57 -9.60
N ARG A 178 0.14 5.12 -9.86
CA ARG A 178 0.34 6.54 -10.20
C ARG A 178 -0.32 6.90 -11.53
N ILE A 179 -0.13 6.07 -12.55
CA ILE A 179 -0.76 6.26 -13.86
C ILE A 179 -2.27 6.28 -13.70
N THR A 180 -2.83 5.29 -13.01
CA THR A 180 -4.29 5.20 -12.80
C THR A 180 -4.83 6.38 -11.98
N LEU A 181 -4.09 6.87 -10.97
CA LEU A 181 -4.46 8.06 -10.21
C LEU A 181 -4.47 9.32 -11.10
N HIS A 182 -3.46 9.46 -11.94
CA HIS A 182 -3.39 10.56 -12.89
C HIS A 182 -4.54 10.51 -13.91
N ASP A 183 -4.85 9.32 -14.42
CA ASP A 183 -5.97 9.09 -15.33
C ASP A 183 -7.32 9.38 -14.65
N LEU A 184 -7.47 9.04 -13.38
CA LEU A 184 -8.65 9.40 -12.59
C LEU A 184 -8.82 10.92 -12.51
N ILE A 185 -7.76 11.65 -12.15
CA ILE A 185 -7.80 13.12 -12.06
C ILE A 185 -8.16 13.73 -13.41
N ASN A 186 -7.53 13.27 -14.49
CA ASN A 186 -7.83 13.72 -15.84
C ASN A 186 -9.29 13.41 -16.22
N THR A 187 -9.79 12.23 -15.88
CA THR A 187 -11.16 11.82 -16.17
C THR A 187 -12.17 12.67 -15.37
N ILE A 188 -11.88 13.01 -14.11
CA ILE A 188 -12.70 13.94 -13.33
C ILE A 188 -12.77 15.32 -14.00
N ILE A 189 -11.63 15.84 -14.46
CA ILE A 189 -11.56 17.14 -15.14
C ILE A 189 -12.32 17.11 -16.47
N ILE A 190 -12.09 16.10 -17.28
CA ILE A 190 -12.77 15.92 -18.57
C ILE A 190 -14.28 15.73 -18.36
N GLY A 191 -14.67 14.89 -17.39
CA GLY A 191 -16.06 14.67 -17.01
C GLY A 191 -16.75 15.95 -16.57
N PHE A 192 -16.11 16.74 -15.70
CA PHE A 192 -16.59 18.07 -15.29
C PHE A 192 -16.83 19.00 -16.51
N ILE A 193 -15.86 19.09 -17.41
CA ILE A 193 -15.96 19.94 -18.60
C ILE A 193 -17.08 19.47 -19.51
N LEU A 194 -17.12 18.16 -19.81
CA LEU A 194 -18.10 17.59 -20.73
C LEU A 194 -19.52 17.73 -20.20
N VAL A 195 -19.74 17.38 -18.92
CA VAL A 195 -21.05 17.53 -18.25
C VAL A 195 -21.47 19.01 -18.25
N THR A 196 -20.56 19.93 -17.90
CA THR A 196 -20.85 21.37 -17.90
C THR A 196 -21.25 21.86 -19.29
N ILE A 197 -20.55 21.43 -20.34
CA ILE A 197 -20.87 21.80 -21.71
C ILE A 197 -22.28 21.27 -22.12
N ILE A 198 -22.56 20.00 -21.86
CA ILE A 198 -23.86 19.39 -22.19
C ILE A 198 -24.97 20.14 -21.44
N LEU A 199 -24.85 20.33 -20.15
CA LEU A 199 -25.86 20.97 -19.33
C LEU A 199 -26.04 22.45 -19.68
N MET A 200 -25.00 23.10 -20.20
CA MET A 200 -25.06 24.49 -20.66
C MET A 200 -26.08 24.68 -21.78
N PHE A 201 -26.29 23.68 -22.63
CA PHE A 201 -27.31 23.72 -23.68
C PHE A 201 -28.74 23.62 -23.16
N PHE A 202 -28.95 22.89 -22.05
CA PHE A 202 -30.26 22.62 -21.49
C PHE A 202 -30.67 23.60 -20.37
N MET A 203 -29.74 23.96 -19.50
CA MET A 203 -29.99 24.70 -18.26
C MET A 203 -29.34 26.09 -18.20
N GLY A 204 -28.59 26.45 -19.26
CA GLY A 204 -27.81 27.68 -19.30
C GLY A 204 -26.48 27.61 -18.51
N ALA A 205 -25.55 28.54 -18.81
CA ALA A 205 -24.18 28.47 -18.35
C ALA A 205 -24.03 28.49 -16.82
N THR A 206 -24.82 29.31 -16.12
CA THR A 206 -24.71 29.44 -14.66
C THR A 206 -25.12 28.15 -13.95
N ASN A 207 -26.26 27.58 -14.31
CA ASN A 207 -26.75 26.33 -13.67
C ASN A 207 -25.86 25.14 -14.02
N ALA A 208 -25.41 25.04 -15.28
CA ALA A 208 -24.51 24.00 -15.73
C ALA A 208 -23.19 23.97 -14.95
N MET A 209 -22.66 25.14 -14.61
CA MET A 209 -21.37 25.24 -13.94
C MET A 209 -21.40 24.68 -12.51
N PHE A 210 -22.39 24.99 -11.72
CA PHE A 210 -22.43 24.43 -10.35
C PHE A 210 -22.93 22.99 -10.28
N VAL A 211 -23.75 22.54 -11.23
CA VAL A 211 -24.04 21.10 -11.37
C VAL A 211 -22.77 20.35 -11.76
N GLY A 212 -22.04 20.84 -12.73
CA GLY A 212 -20.74 20.28 -13.11
C GLY A 212 -19.76 20.22 -11.95
N LEU A 213 -19.69 21.29 -11.12
CA LEU A 213 -18.83 21.36 -9.95
C LEU A 213 -19.16 20.31 -8.86
N SER A 214 -20.40 19.76 -8.89
CA SER A 214 -20.78 18.68 -7.98
C SER A 214 -19.94 17.42 -8.17
N VAL A 215 -19.43 17.18 -9.38
CA VAL A 215 -18.58 16.01 -9.69
C VAL A 215 -17.28 16.04 -8.89
N PRO A 216 -16.40 17.05 -9.06
CA PRO A 216 -15.15 17.11 -8.31
C PRO A 216 -15.38 17.24 -6.80
N LEU A 217 -16.43 17.93 -6.36
CA LEU A 217 -16.76 18.05 -4.93
C LEU A 217 -17.15 16.71 -4.31
N SER A 218 -18.00 15.93 -4.98
CA SER A 218 -18.39 14.60 -4.51
C SER A 218 -17.20 13.65 -4.44
N MET A 219 -16.34 13.66 -5.45
CA MET A 219 -15.11 12.87 -5.46
C MET A 219 -14.17 13.28 -4.34
N PHE A 220 -13.99 14.58 -4.11
CA PHE A 220 -13.14 15.09 -3.02
C PHE A 220 -13.64 14.65 -1.64
N ILE A 221 -14.95 14.76 -1.38
CA ILE A 221 -15.54 14.28 -0.12
C ILE A 221 -15.34 12.78 0.04
N ALA A 222 -15.57 11.99 -1.02
CA ALA A 222 -15.38 10.55 -0.98
C ALA A 222 -13.91 10.17 -0.69
N PHE A 223 -12.95 10.88 -1.27
CA PHE A 223 -11.53 10.72 -0.97
C PHE A 223 -11.22 10.99 0.51
N LEU A 224 -11.75 12.08 1.06
CA LEU A 224 -11.54 12.41 2.48
C LEU A 224 -12.12 11.34 3.41
N VAL A 225 -13.31 10.85 3.11
CA VAL A 225 -13.95 9.80 3.92
C VAL A 225 -13.17 8.50 3.85
N LEU A 226 -12.77 8.05 2.65
CA LEU A 226 -11.98 6.82 2.48
C LEU A 226 -10.64 6.89 3.22
N SER A 227 -9.94 8.03 3.11
CA SER A 227 -8.71 8.27 3.85
C SER A 227 -8.95 8.24 5.37
N GLY A 228 -10.05 8.85 5.83
CA GLY A 228 -10.42 8.90 7.25
C GLY A 228 -10.72 7.53 7.88
N ILE A 229 -11.25 6.59 7.10
CA ILE A 229 -11.50 5.20 7.55
C ILE A 229 -10.32 4.26 7.33
N GLY A 230 -9.16 4.79 6.88
CA GLY A 230 -7.93 4.01 6.69
C GLY A 230 -7.89 3.16 5.41
N TYR A 231 -8.71 3.49 4.42
CA TYR A 231 -8.65 2.84 3.11
C TYR A 231 -7.49 3.42 2.30
N SER A 232 -6.52 2.57 1.97
CA SER A 232 -5.43 2.96 1.08
C SER A 232 -5.86 2.95 -0.38
N MET A 233 -5.30 3.89 -1.16
CA MET A 233 -5.50 3.91 -2.61
C MET A 233 -4.88 2.66 -3.24
N ASN A 234 -5.68 1.95 -4.00
CA ASN A 234 -5.28 0.78 -4.79
C ASN A 234 -6.09 0.76 -6.10
N MET A 235 -5.72 -0.12 -7.02
CA MET A 235 -6.36 -0.23 -8.34
C MET A 235 -7.88 -0.40 -8.27
N ILE A 236 -8.39 -1.15 -7.28
CA ILE A 236 -9.84 -1.40 -7.17
C ILE A 236 -10.57 -0.15 -6.70
N VAL A 237 -10.00 0.59 -5.73
CA VAL A 237 -10.56 1.86 -5.27
C VAL A 237 -10.59 2.88 -6.41
N LEU A 238 -9.50 2.99 -7.17
CA LEU A 238 -9.43 3.89 -8.33
C LEU A 238 -10.44 3.50 -9.41
N PHE A 239 -10.57 2.21 -9.71
CA PHE A 239 -11.58 1.70 -10.65
C PHE A 239 -13.02 1.97 -10.16
N ALA A 240 -13.29 1.82 -8.87
CA ALA A 240 -14.59 2.14 -8.29
C ALA A 240 -14.91 3.65 -8.42
N PHE A 241 -13.93 4.53 -8.27
CA PHE A 241 -14.10 5.96 -8.52
C PHE A 241 -14.45 6.24 -9.99
N LEU A 242 -13.77 5.59 -10.93
CA LEU A 242 -14.08 5.73 -12.35
C LEU A 242 -15.53 5.30 -12.69
N LEU A 243 -15.98 4.17 -12.11
CA LEU A 243 -17.36 3.73 -12.24
C LEU A 243 -18.34 4.71 -11.59
N GLY A 244 -18.02 5.19 -10.38
CA GLY A 244 -18.84 6.13 -9.63
C GLY A 244 -19.01 7.47 -10.36
N LEU A 245 -17.98 7.92 -11.09
CA LEU A 245 -17.98 9.19 -11.80
C LEU A 245 -19.19 9.34 -12.76
N GLY A 246 -19.55 8.25 -13.47
CA GLY A 246 -20.67 8.26 -14.40
C GLY A 246 -22.05 8.35 -13.73
N ILE A 247 -22.13 8.05 -12.43
CA ILE A 247 -23.40 7.99 -11.68
C ILE A 247 -23.60 9.23 -10.79
N VAL A 248 -22.49 9.83 -10.34
CA VAL A 248 -22.47 10.96 -9.37
C VAL A 248 -23.22 12.20 -9.86
N VAL A 249 -23.30 12.40 -11.17
CA VAL A 249 -23.90 13.60 -11.76
C VAL A 249 -25.43 13.63 -11.65
N ASP A 250 -26.07 12.48 -11.71
CA ASP A 250 -27.51 12.35 -11.83
C ASP A 250 -28.28 12.98 -10.68
N ASP A 251 -27.83 12.78 -9.44
CA ASP A 251 -28.45 13.34 -8.23
C ASP A 251 -28.47 14.88 -8.27
N ALA A 252 -27.36 15.47 -8.69
CA ALA A 252 -27.19 16.91 -8.77
C ALA A 252 -28.08 17.55 -9.84
N ILE A 253 -28.18 16.91 -11.00
CA ILE A 253 -29.05 17.37 -12.11
C ILE A 253 -30.48 17.47 -11.66
N VAL A 254 -31.04 16.41 -11.05
CA VAL A 254 -32.44 16.36 -10.63
C VAL A 254 -32.78 17.46 -9.62
N VAL A 255 -31.93 17.68 -8.62
CA VAL A 255 -32.15 18.70 -7.60
C VAL A 255 -32.12 20.11 -8.19
N VAL A 256 -31.14 20.41 -9.05
CA VAL A 256 -30.96 21.74 -9.62
C VAL A 256 -32.04 22.03 -10.64
N GLU A 257 -32.39 21.07 -11.50
CA GLU A 257 -33.46 21.24 -12.50
C GLU A 257 -34.81 21.45 -11.82
N ASN A 258 -35.14 20.69 -10.78
CA ASN A 258 -36.35 20.91 -10.04
C ASN A 258 -36.39 22.29 -9.35
N THR A 259 -35.24 22.72 -8.82
CA THR A 259 -35.11 24.08 -8.24
C THR A 259 -35.36 25.15 -9.29
N HIS A 260 -34.75 25.00 -10.48
CA HIS A 260 -34.95 25.93 -11.59
C HIS A 260 -36.41 25.97 -12.03
N ARG A 261 -37.06 24.81 -12.22
CA ARG A 261 -38.48 24.71 -12.61
C ARG A 261 -39.40 25.40 -11.62
N ILE A 262 -39.18 25.21 -10.31
CA ILE A 262 -40.04 25.83 -9.27
C ILE A 262 -39.78 27.34 -9.20
N TYR A 263 -38.54 27.78 -9.35
CA TYR A 263 -38.17 29.19 -9.30
C TYR A 263 -38.69 29.98 -10.51
N ASP A 264 -38.61 29.41 -11.72
CA ASP A 264 -39.13 30.03 -12.94
C ASP A 264 -40.65 30.20 -12.94
N ASN A 265 -41.41 29.43 -12.16
CA ASN A 265 -42.83 29.67 -11.96
C ASN A 265 -43.14 30.98 -11.24
N GLY A 266 -42.13 31.71 -10.73
CA GLY A 266 -42.27 33.07 -10.17
C GLY A 266 -43.09 33.20 -8.90
N LYS A 267 -43.50 32.06 -8.29
CA LYS A 267 -44.45 32.08 -7.15
C LYS A 267 -43.78 32.20 -5.79
N MET A 268 -42.51 31.98 -5.70
CA MET A 268 -41.76 32.02 -4.44
C MET A 268 -40.27 32.44 -4.62
N PRO A 269 -39.65 33.06 -3.58
CA PRO A 269 -38.27 33.46 -3.62
C PRO A 269 -37.36 32.26 -3.71
N ILE A 270 -36.17 32.42 -4.33
CA ILE A 270 -35.21 31.35 -4.65
C ILE A 270 -34.87 30.48 -3.43
N LYS A 271 -34.71 31.06 -2.26
CA LYS A 271 -34.42 30.32 -1.00
C LYS A 271 -35.49 29.32 -0.64
N GLN A 272 -36.75 29.70 -0.84
CA GLN A 272 -37.91 28.80 -0.56
C GLN A 272 -38.06 27.78 -1.70
N ALA A 273 -37.87 28.20 -2.96
CA ALA A 273 -37.87 27.32 -4.12
C ALA A 273 -36.86 26.22 -4.00
N ALA A 274 -35.60 26.52 -3.67
CA ALA A 274 -34.52 25.55 -3.49
C ALA A 274 -34.83 24.55 -2.35
N LYS A 275 -35.34 25.03 -1.21
CA LYS A 275 -35.73 24.16 -0.10
C LYS A 275 -36.89 23.21 -0.45
N TYR A 276 -37.91 23.73 -1.13
CA TYR A 276 -39.09 22.96 -1.52
C TYR A 276 -38.72 21.94 -2.59
N ALA A 277 -37.94 22.36 -3.60
CA ALA A 277 -37.49 21.52 -4.68
C ALA A 277 -36.64 20.33 -4.20
N ALA A 278 -35.68 20.59 -3.31
CA ALA A 278 -34.85 19.54 -2.74
C ALA A 278 -35.70 18.53 -1.92
N GLY A 279 -36.68 19.00 -1.17
CA GLY A 279 -37.60 18.14 -0.39
C GLY A 279 -38.51 17.28 -1.29
N GLU A 280 -39.00 17.82 -2.40
CA GLU A 280 -39.89 17.12 -3.34
C GLU A 280 -39.21 15.93 -4.00
N VAL A 281 -37.94 16.09 -4.40
CA VAL A 281 -37.19 15.04 -5.11
C VAL A 281 -36.35 14.15 -4.19
N PHE A 282 -36.34 14.40 -2.86
CA PHE A 282 -35.51 13.65 -1.93
C PHE A 282 -35.76 12.14 -1.98
N LEU A 283 -37.01 11.72 -1.79
CA LEU A 283 -37.35 10.29 -1.78
C LEU A 283 -37.11 9.60 -3.14
N PRO A 284 -37.53 10.17 -4.29
CA PRO A 284 -37.20 9.59 -5.59
C PRO A 284 -35.70 9.41 -5.84
N VAL A 285 -34.89 10.43 -5.56
CA VAL A 285 -33.43 10.36 -5.77
C VAL A 285 -32.79 9.37 -4.80
N LEU A 286 -33.14 9.45 -3.51
CA LEU A 286 -32.61 8.50 -2.52
C LEU A 286 -32.94 7.05 -2.87
N SER A 287 -34.18 6.77 -3.34
CA SER A 287 -34.57 5.41 -3.74
C SER A 287 -33.84 4.96 -5.00
N GLY A 288 -33.63 5.87 -5.96
CA GLY A 288 -32.83 5.60 -7.17
C GLY A 288 -31.41 5.22 -6.83
N THR A 289 -30.72 6.04 -6.03
CA THR A 289 -29.35 5.78 -5.56
C THR A 289 -29.26 4.48 -4.75
N ALA A 290 -30.22 4.23 -3.85
CA ALA A 290 -30.27 2.98 -3.07
C ALA A 290 -30.45 1.75 -3.99
N THR A 291 -31.28 1.85 -5.03
CA THR A 291 -31.47 0.78 -6.02
C THR A 291 -30.20 0.53 -6.82
N THR A 292 -29.48 1.58 -7.18
CA THR A 292 -28.18 1.48 -7.88
C THR A 292 -27.12 0.81 -7.00
N LEU A 293 -27.13 1.08 -5.69
CA LEU A 293 -26.21 0.49 -4.71
C LEU A 293 -26.56 -0.95 -4.33
N ALA A 294 -27.83 -1.34 -4.40
CA ALA A 294 -28.31 -2.64 -3.95
C ALA A 294 -27.52 -3.86 -4.50
N PRO A 295 -27.16 -3.92 -5.80
CA PRO A 295 -26.39 -5.03 -6.34
C PRO A 295 -24.97 -5.14 -5.77
N PHE A 296 -24.40 -4.04 -5.26
CA PHE A 296 -23.05 -4.01 -4.71
C PHE A 296 -22.99 -4.41 -3.22
N VAL A 297 -24.12 -4.34 -2.51
CA VAL A 297 -24.17 -4.67 -1.07
C VAL A 297 -23.74 -6.13 -0.79
N PRO A 298 -24.18 -7.16 -1.54
CA PRO A 298 -23.72 -8.52 -1.32
C PRO A 298 -22.20 -8.71 -1.49
N LEU A 299 -21.58 -7.94 -2.40
CA LEU A 299 -20.13 -7.98 -2.60
C LEU A 299 -19.34 -7.50 -1.36
N ALA A 300 -19.91 -6.55 -0.62
CA ALA A 300 -19.27 -6.01 0.60
C ALA A 300 -19.20 -7.06 1.73
N PHE A 301 -20.07 -8.05 1.72
CA PHE A 301 -20.13 -9.14 2.70
C PHE A 301 -19.56 -10.47 2.19
N TRP A 302 -18.94 -10.48 1.03
CA TRP A 302 -18.33 -11.68 0.49
C TRP A 302 -17.16 -12.12 1.36
N SER A 303 -17.17 -13.39 1.81
CA SER A 303 -16.15 -13.96 2.68
C SER A 303 -15.00 -14.61 1.88
N GLY A 304 -13.86 -14.81 2.55
CA GLY A 304 -12.68 -15.44 1.97
C GLY A 304 -11.71 -14.45 1.31
N MET A 305 -10.61 -14.96 0.78
CA MET A 305 -9.52 -14.15 0.22
C MET A 305 -10.01 -13.24 -0.92
N MET A 306 -10.89 -13.76 -1.79
CA MET A 306 -11.45 -12.97 -2.88
C MET A 306 -12.37 -11.87 -2.36
N GLY A 307 -13.17 -12.14 -1.32
CA GLY A 307 -14.02 -11.15 -0.68
C GLY A 307 -13.24 -10.01 -0.03
N GLU A 308 -12.14 -10.33 0.65
CA GLU A 308 -11.21 -9.34 1.21
C GLU A 308 -10.68 -8.36 0.14
N PHE A 309 -10.43 -8.86 -1.04
CA PHE A 309 -9.96 -8.06 -2.18
C PHE A 309 -11.10 -7.25 -2.82
N MET A 310 -12.25 -7.87 -3.03
CA MET A 310 -13.37 -7.27 -3.75
C MET A 310 -14.18 -6.26 -2.93
N LYS A 311 -14.12 -6.27 -1.61
CA LYS A 311 -14.87 -5.35 -0.73
C LYS A 311 -14.54 -3.86 -0.94
N TYR A 312 -13.36 -3.56 -1.47
CA TYR A 312 -12.95 -2.18 -1.76
C TYR A 312 -13.86 -1.50 -2.79
N LEU A 313 -14.35 -2.25 -3.78
CA LEU A 313 -15.20 -1.71 -4.84
C LEU A 313 -16.56 -1.25 -4.31
N PRO A 314 -17.39 -2.10 -3.66
CA PRO A 314 -18.71 -1.67 -3.17
C PRO A 314 -18.61 -0.60 -2.09
N VAL A 315 -17.64 -0.68 -1.19
CA VAL A 315 -17.48 0.33 -0.14
C VAL A 315 -17.15 1.70 -0.75
N THR A 316 -16.23 1.75 -1.73
CA THR A 316 -15.90 3.00 -2.41
C THR A 316 -17.11 3.58 -3.16
N LEU A 317 -17.89 2.74 -3.87
CA LEU A 317 -19.10 3.19 -4.56
C LEU A 317 -20.16 3.73 -3.59
N ILE A 318 -20.40 3.03 -2.46
CA ILE A 318 -21.34 3.48 -1.43
C ILE A 318 -20.93 4.85 -0.90
N ILE A 319 -19.66 5.04 -0.58
CA ILE A 319 -19.14 6.32 -0.06
C ILE A 319 -19.25 7.42 -1.13
N THR A 320 -18.87 7.13 -2.38
CA THR A 320 -18.90 8.10 -3.48
C THR A 320 -20.33 8.56 -3.79
N LEU A 321 -21.28 7.63 -3.87
CA LEU A 321 -22.68 7.98 -4.12
C LEU A 321 -23.34 8.65 -2.93
N THR A 322 -22.97 8.28 -1.70
CA THR A 322 -23.40 9.01 -0.51
C THR A 322 -22.85 10.45 -0.51
N ALA A 323 -21.61 10.64 -0.89
CA ALA A 323 -21.00 11.97 -1.06
C ALA A 323 -21.74 12.79 -2.14
N SER A 324 -22.16 12.15 -3.25
CA SER A 324 -22.97 12.78 -4.29
C SER A 324 -24.30 13.29 -3.74
N LEU A 325 -25.01 12.48 -2.96
CA LEU A 325 -26.26 12.90 -2.29
C LEU A 325 -26.03 14.10 -1.38
N ILE A 326 -24.97 14.10 -0.58
CA ILE A 326 -24.60 15.23 0.29
C ILE A 326 -24.39 16.51 -0.53
N VAL A 327 -23.62 16.43 -1.61
CA VAL A 327 -23.40 17.59 -2.48
C VAL A 327 -24.69 18.02 -3.15
N ALA A 328 -25.50 17.10 -3.66
CA ALA A 328 -26.77 17.40 -4.33
C ALA A 328 -27.78 18.11 -3.41
N TYR A 329 -27.90 17.69 -2.17
CA TYR A 329 -28.91 18.23 -1.24
C TYR A 329 -28.42 19.34 -0.30
N ILE A 330 -27.11 19.49 -0.12
CA ILE A 330 -26.54 20.55 0.74
C ILE A 330 -25.89 21.64 -0.11
N MET A 331 -24.96 21.28 -1.01
CA MET A 331 -24.18 22.28 -1.75
C MET A 331 -24.97 22.89 -2.90
N ASN A 332 -25.67 22.08 -3.71
CA ASN A 332 -26.38 22.60 -4.88
C ASN A 332 -27.53 23.55 -4.55
N PRO A 333 -28.38 23.33 -3.53
CA PRO A 333 -29.36 24.33 -3.12
C PRO A 333 -28.72 25.65 -2.67
N VAL A 334 -27.54 25.63 -2.03
CA VAL A 334 -26.80 26.85 -1.65
C VAL A 334 -26.32 27.58 -2.91
N PHE A 335 -25.69 26.87 -3.84
CA PHE A 335 -25.28 27.47 -5.11
C PHE A 335 -26.47 28.03 -5.91
N ALA A 336 -27.60 27.34 -5.90
CA ALA A 336 -28.82 27.82 -6.55
C ALA A 336 -29.31 29.14 -5.94
N VAL A 337 -29.28 29.29 -4.62
CA VAL A 337 -29.67 30.52 -3.93
C VAL A 337 -28.76 31.70 -4.30
N ASP A 338 -27.44 31.45 -4.42
CA ASP A 338 -26.46 32.53 -4.62
C ASP A 338 -26.29 32.91 -6.09
N PHE A 339 -26.47 31.97 -7.01
CA PHE A 339 -26.08 32.15 -8.42
C PHE A 339 -27.23 32.03 -9.42
N MET A 340 -28.37 31.41 -9.08
CA MET A 340 -29.47 31.20 -10.01
C MET A 340 -30.28 32.49 -10.19
N LYS A 341 -30.50 32.89 -11.46
CA LYS A 341 -31.33 34.04 -11.82
C LYS A 341 -32.57 33.59 -12.57
N PRO A 342 -33.75 34.26 -12.38
CA PRO A 342 -34.94 33.92 -13.13
C PRO A 342 -34.74 34.19 -14.62
N HIS A 343 -35.43 33.39 -15.46
CA HIS A 343 -35.30 33.42 -16.94
C HIS A 343 -35.66 34.80 -17.53
N GLU A 344 -36.66 35.48 -16.96
CA GLU A 344 -37.10 36.82 -17.40
C GLU A 344 -36.04 37.91 -17.25
N GLU A 345 -35.21 37.85 -16.19
CA GLU A 345 -34.10 38.80 -16.00
C GLU A 345 -32.97 38.61 -17.01
N VAL A 346 -32.73 37.36 -17.42
CA VAL A 346 -31.69 37.01 -18.42
C VAL A 346 -32.11 37.52 -19.82
N ASP A 347 -33.38 37.38 -20.18
CA ASP A 347 -33.88 37.84 -21.48
C ASP A 347 -33.93 39.36 -21.54
N GLN A 348 -34.24 40.09 -20.46
CA GLN A 348 -34.20 41.55 -20.42
C GLN A 348 -32.73 42.07 -20.48
N ALA A 349 -31.78 41.39 -19.87
CA ALA A 349 -30.37 41.72 -19.98
C ALA A 349 -29.79 41.51 -21.38
N LYS A 350 -30.24 40.51 -22.10
CA LYS A 350 -29.89 40.25 -23.51
C LYS A 350 -30.52 41.26 -24.50
N ARG A 351 -31.71 41.76 -24.19
CA ARG A 351 -32.38 42.78 -25.04
C ARG A 351 -31.81 44.20 -24.81
N LYS A 352 -31.06 44.43 -23.74
CA LYS A 352 -30.41 45.70 -23.44
C LYS A 352 -28.93 45.79 -23.91
N LYS A 353 -28.39 44.72 -24.49
CA LYS A 353 -27.11 44.71 -25.21
C LYS A 353 -27.38 44.65 -26.73
#